data_420cdcd6aca23745fd3a5817c5cf6d62
#
_entry.id   420cdcd6aca23745fd3a5817c5cf6d62
#
_cell.length_a   1.000
_cell.length_b   1.000
_cell.length_c   1.000
_cell.angle_alpha   90.00
_cell.angle_beta   90.00
_cell.angle_gamma   90.00
#
_symmetry.space_group_name_H-M   'P 1'
#
loop_
_entity.id
_entity.type
_entity.pdbx_description
1 polymer ?
#
loop_
_entity_poly.entity_id
_entity_poly.type
_entity_poly.pdbx_seq_one_letter_code
_entity_poly.pdbx_strand_id
1 'polypeptide(L)'
;MLKEIYKIIPVILLSTLAVTINYYYGSIGVLPINTFSYFDPAFRVINGEVPFVDYWTISGPFIDLLQAFYFSLFGVNWTSYILNGSIINLIVTLVSFYFFRKLGLNRNYSFFYAACIAILANPSMGPPFPDHYSSFFSLLAIISFIYALETKKKIYWFLIPILFFIAFFCKQTPSAYVNLIFILNFIIYLLIKKDFNFLKPVLYGVLISLSFFCLFIWFNKIELNNFITQYFLFHKTIGLYRATEWNFTFNKLISNLKLIYIVL
;
A
#
# COMPACT_ATOMS: atom_id res chain seq x y z
N MET A 1 -14.98 33.47 -6.86
CA MET A 1 -15.68 32.29 -7.37
C MET A 1 -14.89 31.55 -8.46
N LEU A 2 -14.57 32.18 -9.61
CA LEU A 2 -13.81 31.52 -10.70
C LEU A 2 -12.45 30.93 -10.27
N LYS A 3 -11.66 31.63 -9.44
CA LYS A 3 -10.36 31.13 -8.96
C LYS A 3 -10.47 29.87 -8.10
N GLU A 4 -11.53 29.71 -7.33
CA GLU A 4 -11.76 28.50 -6.51
C GLU A 4 -12.25 27.32 -7.38
N ILE A 5 -13.10 27.59 -8.37
CA ILE A 5 -13.53 26.60 -9.35
C ILE A 5 -12.31 26.03 -10.09
N TYR A 6 -11.39 26.90 -10.50
CA TYR A 6 -10.14 26.47 -11.16
C TYR A 6 -9.28 25.52 -10.29
N LYS A 7 -9.30 25.65 -8.97
CA LYS A 7 -8.55 24.75 -8.07
C LYS A 7 -9.19 23.37 -7.95
N ILE A 8 -10.52 23.31 -8.00
CA ILE A 8 -11.28 22.08 -7.75
C ILE A 8 -11.38 21.21 -9.00
N ILE A 9 -11.41 21.77 -10.20
CA ILE A 9 -11.55 21.04 -11.47
C ILE A 9 -10.54 19.86 -11.59
N PRO A 10 -9.21 20.02 -11.40
CA PRO A 10 -8.28 18.89 -11.53
C PRO A 10 -8.53 17.79 -10.51
N VAL A 11 -8.97 18.15 -9.31
CA VAL A 11 -9.28 17.17 -8.25
C VAL A 11 -10.49 16.35 -8.66
N ILE A 12 -11.55 16.98 -9.16
CA ILE A 12 -12.74 16.28 -9.64
C ILE A 12 -12.38 15.37 -10.83
N LEU A 13 -11.65 15.90 -11.82
CA LEU A 13 -11.27 15.13 -13.00
C LEU A 13 -10.39 13.92 -12.65
N LEU A 14 -9.40 14.10 -11.77
CA LEU A 14 -8.54 13.01 -11.31
C LEU A 14 -9.33 11.98 -10.48
N SER A 15 -10.26 12.45 -9.64
CA SER A 15 -11.10 11.55 -8.85
C SER A 15 -11.99 10.71 -9.74
N THR A 16 -12.66 11.34 -10.70
CA THR A 16 -13.48 10.62 -11.67
C THR A 16 -12.66 9.65 -12.49
N LEU A 17 -11.50 10.10 -13.01
CA LEU A 17 -10.61 9.24 -13.79
C LEU A 17 -10.13 8.02 -12.98
N ALA A 18 -9.61 8.24 -11.77
CA ALA A 18 -9.06 7.17 -10.94
C ALA A 18 -10.11 6.11 -10.56
N VAL A 19 -11.32 6.54 -10.23
CA VAL A 19 -12.40 5.62 -9.88
C VAL A 19 -12.93 4.91 -11.11
N THR A 20 -13.27 5.64 -12.17
CA THR A 20 -13.93 5.06 -13.36
C THR A 20 -13.01 4.11 -14.11
N ILE A 21 -11.71 4.45 -14.27
CA ILE A 21 -10.78 3.59 -15.01
C ILE A 21 -10.53 2.29 -14.24
N ASN A 22 -10.33 2.37 -12.92
CA ASN A 22 -10.13 1.17 -12.11
C ASN A 22 -11.39 0.30 -12.07
N TYR A 23 -12.55 0.91 -11.92
CA TYR A 23 -13.84 0.20 -11.95
C TYR A 23 -14.07 -0.49 -13.29
N TYR A 24 -13.80 0.20 -14.39
CA TYR A 24 -13.94 -0.33 -15.74
C TYR A 24 -13.05 -1.56 -15.94
N TYR A 25 -11.76 -1.46 -15.67
CA TYR A 25 -10.84 -2.59 -15.81
C TYR A 25 -11.17 -3.76 -14.88
N GLY A 26 -11.54 -3.49 -13.64
CA GLY A 26 -11.99 -4.52 -12.69
C GLY A 26 -13.29 -5.23 -13.12
N SER A 27 -14.09 -4.60 -14.01
CA SER A 27 -15.35 -5.16 -14.52
C SER A 27 -15.18 -5.96 -15.82
N ILE A 28 -14.04 -5.80 -16.55
CA ILE A 28 -13.86 -6.49 -17.85
C ILE A 28 -13.58 -7.98 -17.69
N GLY A 29 -12.89 -8.36 -16.63
CA GLY A 29 -12.50 -9.75 -16.46
C GLY A 29 -11.87 -10.06 -15.12
N VAL A 30 -11.63 -11.33 -14.87
CA VAL A 30 -11.02 -11.87 -13.68
C VAL A 30 -9.72 -12.59 -14.04
N LEU A 31 -8.64 -12.29 -13.31
CA LEU A 31 -7.45 -13.14 -13.33
C LEU A 31 -7.73 -14.35 -12.42
N PRO A 32 -7.75 -15.60 -12.96
CA PRO A 32 -8.44 -16.72 -12.31
C PRO A 32 -8.05 -16.96 -10.84
N ILE A 33 -6.78 -16.99 -10.52
CA ILE A 33 -6.34 -17.35 -9.16
C ILE A 33 -6.18 -16.10 -8.28
N ASN A 34 -5.53 -15.06 -8.79
CA ASN A 34 -5.16 -13.90 -7.98
C ASN A 34 -6.36 -13.01 -7.62
N THR A 35 -7.41 -13.01 -8.44
CA THR A 35 -8.56 -12.14 -8.25
C THR A 35 -9.38 -12.52 -7.03
N PHE A 36 -9.59 -13.82 -6.78
CA PHE A 36 -10.36 -14.30 -5.65
C PHE A 36 -9.55 -14.43 -4.34
N SER A 37 -8.24 -14.22 -4.40
CA SER A 37 -7.36 -14.41 -3.24
C SER A 37 -7.69 -13.53 -2.04
N TYR A 38 -8.48 -12.47 -2.23
CA TYR A 38 -8.91 -11.54 -1.17
C TYR A 38 -10.43 -11.40 -1.08
N PHE A 39 -11.16 -11.96 -2.02
CA PHE A 39 -12.61 -12.05 -1.96
C PHE A 39 -13.04 -13.09 -0.92
N ASP A 40 -12.52 -14.31 -1.03
CA ASP A 40 -12.83 -15.41 -0.11
C ASP A 40 -12.40 -15.11 1.34
N PRO A 41 -11.15 -14.67 1.64
CA PRO A 41 -10.77 -14.31 3.00
C PRO A 41 -11.65 -13.22 3.61
N ALA A 42 -12.00 -12.20 2.84
CA ALA A 42 -12.90 -11.15 3.32
C ALA A 42 -14.32 -11.67 3.60
N PHE A 43 -14.82 -12.60 2.79
CA PHE A 43 -16.08 -13.26 3.03
C PHE A 43 -16.05 -14.13 4.31
N ARG A 44 -14.95 -14.83 4.56
CA ARG A 44 -14.72 -15.56 5.80
C ARG A 44 -14.75 -14.65 7.02
N VAL A 45 -14.06 -13.50 6.96
CA VAL A 45 -14.02 -12.52 8.04
C VAL A 45 -15.43 -12.01 8.40
N ILE A 46 -16.29 -11.69 7.42
CA ILE A 46 -17.66 -11.23 7.74
C ILE A 46 -18.56 -12.35 8.31
N ASN A 47 -18.20 -13.61 8.09
CA ASN A 47 -18.85 -14.77 8.72
C ASN A 47 -18.25 -15.11 10.08
N GLY A 48 -17.33 -14.30 10.61
CA GLY A 48 -16.75 -14.45 11.93
C GLY A 48 -15.51 -15.34 12.00
N GLU A 49 -14.98 -15.78 10.85
CA GLU A 49 -13.71 -16.50 10.79
C GLU A 49 -12.52 -15.55 10.97
N VAL A 50 -11.49 -16.04 11.65
CA VAL A 50 -10.32 -15.25 12.07
C VAL A 50 -9.09 -15.63 11.25
N PRO A 51 -8.39 -14.65 10.64
CA PRO A 51 -7.10 -14.89 9.98
C PRO A 51 -6.09 -15.54 10.93
N PHE A 52 -5.28 -16.45 10.43
CA PHE A 52 -4.27 -17.25 11.17
C PHE A 52 -4.85 -18.30 12.14
N VAL A 53 -6.18 -18.33 12.38
CA VAL A 53 -6.85 -19.31 13.24
C VAL A 53 -7.69 -20.23 12.39
N ASP A 54 -8.69 -19.68 11.71
CA ASP A 54 -9.70 -20.46 10.98
C ASP A 54 -9.31 -20.67 9.51
N TYR A 55 -8.46 -19.81 8.97
CA TYR A 55 -7.93 -19.96 7.62
C TYR A 55 -6.47 -19.51 7.53
N TRP A 56 -5.78 -20.07 6.53
CA TRP A 56 -4.38 -19.77 6.28
C TRP A 56 -4.21 -18.40 5.60
N THR A 57 -3.45 -17.51 6.25
CA THR A 57 -3.20 -16.15 5.76
C THR A 57 -1.74 -16.00 5.33
N ILE A 58 -1.47 -16.03 4.03
CA ILE A 58 -0.12 -15.89 3.46
C ILE A 58 0.31 -14.42 3.42
N SER A 59 -0.57 -13.56 2.91
CA SER A 59 -0.39 -12.10 2.95
C SER A 59 -0.87 -11.57 4.29
N GLY A 60 -0.59 -10.32 4.61
CA GLY A 60 -1.09 -9.77 5.87
C GLY A 60 -2.62 -9.64 5.88
N PRO A 61 -3.24 -9.63 7.07
CA PRO A 61 -4.69 -9.64 7.22
C PRO A 61 -5.34 -8.29 6.89
N PHE A 62 -4.56 -7.24 6.61
CA PHE A 62 -5.09 -5.90 6.43
C PHE A 62 -6.07 -5.80 5.25
N ILE A 63 -5.75 -6.46 4.13
CA ILE A 63 -6.62 -6.43 2.94
C ILE A 63 -7.91 -7.22 3.20
N ASP A 64 -7.82 -8.37 3.89
CA ASP A 64 -8.97 -9.19 4.26
C ASP A 64 -9.95 -8.39 5.12
N LEU A 65 -9.43 -7.73 6.16
CA LEU A 65 -10.22 -6.88 7.07
C LEU A 65 -10.80 -5.65 6.36
N LEU A 66 -10.00 -4.97 5.53
CA LEU A 66 -10.47 -3.82 4.77
C LEU A 66 -11.56 -4.22 3.78
N GLN A 67 -11.39 -5.34 3.08
CA GLN A 67 -12.40 -5.81 2.14
C GLN A 67 -13.65 -6.32 2.87
N ALA A 68 -13.52 -6.97 4.01
CA ALA A 68 -14.65 -7.34 4.86
C ALA A 68 -15.45 -6.11 5.31
N PHE A 69 -14.77 -5.00 5.63
CA PHE A 69 -15.43 -3.73 5.91
C PHE A 69 -16.24 -3.23 4.69
N TYR A 70 -15.69 -3.29 3.47
CA TYR A 70 -16.46 -2.94 2.26
C TYR A 70 -17.66 -3.87 2.04
N PHE A 71 -17.51 -5.17 2.28
CA PHE A 71 -18.59 -6.12 2.19
C PHE A 71 -19.70 -5.88 3.22
N SER A 72 -19.35 -5.48 4.43
CA SER A 72 -20.34 -5.13 5.46
C SER A 72 -21.15 -3.87 5.12
N LEU A 73 -20.57 -2.92 4.37
CA LEU A 73 -21.26 -1.69 3.97
C LEU A 73 -22.07 -1.84 2.69
N PHE A 74 -21.55 -2.55 1.70
CA PHE A 74 -22.10 -2.57 0.33
C PHE A 74 -22.57 -3.97 -0.11
N GLY A 75 -22.50 -4.96 0.79
CA GLY A 75 -22.83 -6.34 0.50
C GLY A 75 -21.69 -7.10 -0.18
N VAL A 76 -21.78 -8.45 -0.11
CA VAL A 76 -20.82 -9.37 -0.75
C VAL A 76 -21.12 -9.46 -2.23
N ASN A 77 -20.45 -8.66 -3.01
CA ASN A 77 -20.61 -8.61 -4.46
C ASN A 77 -19.34 -8.08 -5.14
N TRP A 78 -19.26 -8.29 -6.46
CA TRP A 78 -18.12 -7.88 -7.27
C TRP A 78 -17.90 -6.36 -7.29
N THR A 79 -18.98 -5.58 -7.26
CA THR A 79 -18.92 -4.11 -7.23
C THR A 79 -18.22 -3.59 -5.97
N SER A 80 -18.58 -4.09 -4.79
CA SER A 80 -17.94 -3.70 -3.53
C SER A 80 -16.48 -4.11 -3.47
N TYR A 81 -16.13 -5.23 -4.14
CA TYR A 81 -14.75 -5.68 -4.25
C TYR A 81 -13.89 -4.74 -5.10
N ILE A 82 -14.37 -4.38 -6.28
CA ILE A 82 -13.67 -3.42 -7.16
C ILE A 82 -13.64 -2.00 -6.54
N LEU A 83 -14.69 -1.62 -5.82
CA LEU A 83 -14.77 -0.31 -5.19
C LEU A 83 -13.64 -0.06 -4.20
N ASN A 84 -13.23 -1.07 -3.43
CA ASN A 84 -12.07 -0.99 -2.55
C ASN A 84 -10.80 -0.61 -3.34
N GLY A 85 -10.49 -1.34 -4.42
CA GLY A 85 -9.35 -1.00 -5.30
C GLY A 85 -9.46 0.41 -5.90
N SER A 86 -10.66 0.81 -6.30
CA SER A 86 -10.91 2.13 -6.90
C SER A 86 -10.68 3.28 -5.91
N ILE A 87 -11.07 3.10 -4.65
CA ILE A 87 -10.84 4.12 -3.60
C ILE A 87 -9.34 4.22 -3.25
N ILE A 88 -8.62 3.11 -3.19
CA ILE A 88 -7.17 3.15 -2.99
C ILE A 88 -6.47 3.85 -4.17
N ASN A 89 -6.87 3.54 -5.42
CA ASN A 89 -6.33 4.22 -6.60
C ASN A 89 -6.60 5.74 -6.55
N LEU A 90 -7.80 6.13 -6.14
CA LEU A 90 -8.18 7.54 -5.93
C LEU A 90 -7.26 8.22 -4.90
N ILE A 91 -7.07 7.60 -3.74
CA ILE A 91 -6.24 8.17 -2.66
C ILE A 91 -4.81 8.39 -3.15
N VAL A 92 -4.19 7.37 -3.75
CA VAL A 92 -2.82 7.45 -4.26
C VAL A 92 -2.69 8.51 -5.35
N THR A 93 -3.66 8.59 -6.26
CA THR A 93 -3.70 9.60 -7.33
C THR A 93 -3.76 11.02 -6.77
N LEU A 94 -4.66 11.30 -5.83
CA LEU A 94 -4.81 12.63 -5.26
C LEU A 94 -3.61 13.02 -4.40
N VAL A 95 -3.10 12.11 -3.57
CA VAL A 95 -1.90 12.38 -2.78
C VAL A 95 -0.71 12.68 -3.69
N SER A 96 -0.56 11.93 -4.78
CA SER A 96 0.51 12.18 -5.77
C SER A 96 0.34 13.52 -6.47
N PHE A 97 -0.88 13.92 -6.84
CA PHE A 97 -1.15 15.25 -7.39
C PHE A 97 -0.68 16.37 -6.47
N TYR A 98 -1.09 16.33 -5.21
CA TYR A 98 -0.69 17.32 -4.22
C TYR A 98 0.82 17.28 -3.93
N PHE A 99 1.41 16.10 -3.93
CA PHE A 99 2.84 15.91 -3.77
C PHE A 99 3.64 16.57 -4.91
N PHE A 100 3.26 16.32 -6.16
CA PHE A 100 3.90 16.98 -7.32
C PHE A 100 3.74 18.51 -7.29
N ARG A 101 2.56 18.99 -6.88
CA ARG A 101 2.34 20.43 -6.64
C ARG A 101 3.30 20.97 -5.59
N LYS A 102 3.53 20.24 -4.54
CA LYS A 102 4.43 20.62 -3.45
C LYS A 102 5.90 20.61 -3.88
N LEU A 103 6.30 19.70 -4.75
CA LEU A 103 7.63 19.67 -5.34
C LEU A 103 7.90 20.83 -6.34
N GLY A 104 6.94 21.73 -6.54
CA GLY A 104 7.09 22.90 -7.41
C GLY A 104 6.69 22.67 -8.87
N LEU A 105 6.18 21.49 -9.24
CA LEU A 105 5.64 21.28 -10.57
C LEU A 105 4.42 22.17 -10.79
N ASN A 106 4.29 22.71 -12.01
CA ASN A 106 3.10 23.45 -12.35
C ASN A 106 1.86 22.53 -12.35
N ARG A 107 0.68 23.13 -12.36
CA ARG A 107 -0.59 22.41 -12.22
C ARG A 107 -0.81 21.36 -13.32
N ASN A 108 -0.45 21.70 -14.57
CA ASN A 108 -0.70 20.83 -15.71
C ASN A 108 0.19 19.59 -15.67
N TYR A 109 1.47 19.74 -15.36
CA TYR A 109 2.37 18.60 -15.18
C TYR A 109 1.99 17.76 -13.97
N SER A 110 1.59 18.37 -12.84
CA SER A 110 1.12 17.62 -11.67
C SER A 110 -0.14 16.82 -11.99
N PHE A 111 -1.06 17.41 -12.76
CA PHE A 111 -2.26 16.72 -13.24
C PHE A 111 -1.89 15.55 -14.16
N PHE A 112 -1.02 15.79 -15.14
CA PHE A 112 -0.59 14.77 -16.10
C PHE A 112 0.05 13.57 -15.40
N TYR A 113 1.03 13.79 -14.51
CA TYR A 113 1.69 12.69 -13.79
C TYR A 113 0.73 11.97 -12.83
N ALA A 114 -0.17 12.68 -12.17
CA ALA A 114 -1.18 12.05 -11.34
C ALA A 114 -2.19 11.23 -12.17
N ALA A 115 -2.55 11.69 -13.37
CA ALA A 115 -3.37 10.91 -14.30
C ALA A 115 -2.66 9.65 -14.79
N CYS A 116 -1.35 9.72 -15.05
CA CYS A 116 -0.55 8.53 -15.35
C CYS A 116 -0.58 7.52 -14.18
N ILE A 117 -0.49 7.98 -12.94
CA ILE A 117 -0.64 7.10 -11.77
C ILE A 117 -2.04 6.49 -11.73
N ALA A 118 -3.10 7.29 -11.93
CA ALA A 118 -4.47 6.79 -11.94
C ALA A 118 -4.69 5.66 -12.97
N ILE A 119 -4.02 5.74 -14.12
CA ILE A 119 -4.19 4.79 -15.21
C ILE A 119 -3.29 3.55 -15.05
N LEU A 120 -2.06 3.72 -14.59
CA LEU A 120 -1.01 2.70 -14.66
C LEU A 120 -0.78 1.96 -13.34
N ALA A 121 -1.13 2.55 -12.19
CA ALA A 121 -0.72 1.99 -10.91
C ALA A 121 -1.57 0.78 -10.48
N ASN A 122 -2.89 0.91 -10.40
CA ASN A 122 -3.78 -0.15 -9.92
C ASN A 122 -4.71 -0.78 -10.97
N PRO A 123 -5.17 -0.06 -12.00
CA PRO A 123 -6.23 -0.56 -12.89
C PRO A 123 -5.93 -1.88 -13.60
N SER A 124 -4.67 -2.20 -13.84
CA SER A 124 -4.27 -3.48 -14.44
C SER A 124 -4.75 -4.71 -13.65
N MET A 125 -4.98 -4.56 -12.34
CA MET A 125 -5.57 -5.59 -11.48
C MET A 125 -7.06 -5.37 -11.23
N GLY A 126 -7.51 -4.12 -11.12
CA GLY A 126 -8.88 -3.73 -10.76
C GLY A 126 -9.22 -3.98 -9.29
N PRO A 127 -9.34 -5.27 -8.86
CA PRO A 127 -9.57 -5.64 -7.46
C PRO A 127 -8.37 -5.36 -6.55
N PRO A 128 -8.55 -5.44 -5.21
CA PRO A 128 -7.46 -5.35 -4.26
C PRO A 128 -6.35 -6.38 -4.54
N PHE A 129 -5.10 -5.91 -4.52
CA PHE A 129 -3.94 -6.78 -4.72
C PHE A 129 -2.81 -6.42 -3.73
N PRO A 130 -2.19 -7.39 -3.04
CA PRO A 130 -1.33 -7.12 -1.90
C PRO A 130 -0.04 -6.39 -2.26
N ASP A 131 0.55 -6.68 -3.43
CA ASP A 131 1.75 -6.00 -3.89
C ASP A 131 1.49 -4.52 -4.14
N HIS A 132 0.35 -4.18 -4.75
CA HIS A 132 -0.06 -2.80 -4.98
C HIS A 132 -0.32 -2.06 -3.67
N TYR A 133 -1.12 -2.64 -2.77
CA TYR A 133 -1.43 -2.01 -1.49
C TYR A 133 -0.18 -1.80 -0.63
N SER A 134 0.68 -2.82 -0.54
CA SER A 134 1.96 -2.72 0.16
C SER A 134 2.84 -1.60 -0.43
N SER A 135 2.93 -1.52 -1.77
CA SER A 135 3.67 -0.48 -2.47
C SER A 135 3.07 0.91 -2.27
N PHE A 136 1.75 1.03 -2.33
CA PHE A 136 1.05 2.31 -2.17
C PHE A 136 1.18 2.86 -0.75
N PHE A 137 0.96 2.06 0.27
CA PHE A 137 1.16 2.51 1.65
C PHE A 137 2.64 2.83 1.94
N SER A 138 3.58 2.09 1.36
CA SER A 138 5.00 2.44 1.41
C SER A 138 5.30 3.78 0.72
N LEU A 139 4.70 4.04 -0.44
CA LEU A 139 4.81 5.33 -1.15
C LEU A 139 4.22 6.47 -0.31
N LEU A 140 3.06 6.27 0.30
CA LEU A 140 2.44 7.26 1.19
C LEU A 140 3.32 7.55 2.41
N ALA A 141 4.02 6.55 2.96
CA ALA A 141 4.98 6.73 4.04
C ALA A 141 6.18 7.57 3.60
N ILE A 142 6.73 7.32 2.39
CA ILE A 142 7.83 8.11 1.81
C ILE A 142 7.38 9.55 1.57
N ILE A 143 6.20 9.77 1.00
CA ILE A 143 5.62 11.11 0.80
C ILE A 143 5.46 11.82 2.14
N SER A 144 4.95 11.11 3.16
CA SER A 144 4.82 11.63 4.52
C SER A 144 6.19 12.05 5.09
N PHE A 145 7.25 11.26 4.84
CA PHE A 145 8.60 11.60 5.26
C PHE A 145 9.12 12.87 4.59
N ILE A 146 8.92 13.02 3.29
CA ILE A 146 9.32 14.24 2.57
C ILE A 146 8.57 15.47 3.12
N TYR A 147 7.25 15.35 3.34
CA TYR A 147 6.47 16.41 3.99
C TYR A 147 6.94 16.70 5.42
N ALA A 148 7.34 15.67 6.17
CA ALA A 148 7.87 15.83 7.53
C ALA A 148 9.17 16.64 7.54
N LEU A 149 10.08 16.37 6.59
CA LEU A 149 11.34 17.09 6.43
C LEU A 149 11.13 18.57 6.05
N GLU A 150 10.21 18.82 5.11
CA GLU A 150 9.95 20.17 4.62
C GLU A 150 9.16 21.03 5.61
N THR A 151 8.08 20.49 6.18
CA THR A 151 7.12 21.26 6.99
C THR A 151 7.42 21.23 8.46
N LYS A 152 8.26 20.32 8.92
CA LYS A 152 8.55 20.02 10.33
C LYS A 152 7.31 19.70 11.18
N LYS A 153 6.16 19.41 10.56
CA LYS A 153 4.92 19.09 11.26
C LYS A 153 4.99 17.69 11.86
N LYS A 154 4.70 17.59 13.15
CA LYS A 154 4.76 16.33 13.93
C LYS A 154 3.84 15.24 13.39
N ILE A 155 2.70 15.62 12.79
CA ILE A 155 1.73 14.67 12.24
C ILE A 155 2.33 13.78 11.14
N TYR A 156 3.17 14.33 10.27
CA TYR A 156 3.78 13.53 9.21
C TYR A 156 4.79 12.53 9.77
N TRP A 157 5.57 12.92 10.79
CA TRP A 157 6.46 11.99 11.49
C TRP A 157 5.69 10.86 12.18
N PHE A 158 4.55 11.16 12.77
CA PHE A 158 3.66 10.20 13.41
C PHE A 158 3.05 9.20 12.41
N LEU A 159 2.66 9.66 11.22
CA LEU A 159 2.03 8.82 10.19
C LEU A 159 2.99 7.81 9.56
N ILE A 160 4.30 8.10 9.49
CA ILE A 160 5.27 7.23 8.81
C ILE A 160 5.23 5.79 9.32
N PRO A 161 5.44 5.50 10.61
CA PRO A 161 5.43 4.11 11.09
C PRO A 161 4.07 3.43 10.95
N ILE A 162 2.97 4.17 11.04
CA ILE A 162 1.62 3.63 10.83
C ILE A 162 1.44 3.18 9.38
N LEU A 163 1.84 4.01 8.41
CA LEU A 163 1.73 3.67 7.00
C LEU A 163 2.63 2.49 6.61
N PHE A 164 3.84 2.42 7.17
CA PHE A 164 4.71 1.27 6.98
C PHE A 164 4.19 0.00 7.66
N PHE A 165 3.58 0.12 8.82
CA PHE A 165 2.91 -1.00 9.48
C PHE A 165 1.77 -1.53 8.59
N ILE A 166 0.90 -0.67 8.08
CA ILE A 166 -0.17 -1.06 7.15
C ILE A 166 0.43 -1.71 5.89
N ALA A 167 1.46 -1.11 5.29
CA ALA A 167 2.13 -1.67 4.13
C ALA A 167 2.66 -3.08 4.38
N PHE A 168 3.30 -3.29 5.54
CA PHE A 168 3.82 -4.59 5.94
C PHE A 168 2.70 -5.60 6.16
N PHE A 169 1.58 -5.19 6.75
CA PHE A 169 0.40 -6.05 6.97
C PHE A 169 -0.50 -6.20 5.73
N CYS A 170 -0.23 -5.50 4.62
CA CYS A 170 -0.73 -5.88 3.30
C CYS A 170 0.11 -7.02 2.71
N LYS A 171 1.43 -6.86 2.72
CA LYS A 171 2.39 -7.88 2.27
C LYS A 171 3.79 -7.58 2.80
N GLN A 172 4.51 -8.62 3.23
CA GLN A 172 5.88 -8.50 3.78
C GLN A 172 6.85 -7.90 2.76
N THR A 173 6.79 -8.35 1.52
CA THR A 173 7.55 -7.82 0.40
C THR A 173 6.58 -7.14 -0.59
N PRO A 174 6.85 -5.93 -1.10
CA PRO A 174 8.13 -5.20 -1.03
C PRO A 174 8.33 -4.34 0.23
N SER A 175 7.33 -4.19 1.11
CA SER A 175 7.38 -3.22 2.21
C SER A 175 8.57 -3.41 3.15
N ALA A 176 8.99 -4.65 3.45
CA ALA A 176 10.14 -4.89 4.31
C ALA A 176 11.43 -4.26 3.78
N TYR A 177 11.67 -4.35 2.47
CA TYR A 177 12.84 -3.73 1.84
C TYR A 177 12.77 -2.21 1.87
N VAL A 178 11.60 -1.64 1.56
CA VAL A 178 11.39 -0.18 1.62
C VAL A 178 11.55 0.32 3.05
N ASN A 179 11.02 -0.40 4.04
CA ASN A 179 11.19 -0.10 5.46
C ASN A 179 12.66 -0.11 5.88
N LEU A 180 13.43 -1.12 5.46
CA LEU A 180 14.85 -1.20 5.78
C LEU A 180 15.62 -0.01 5.21
N ILE A 181 15.41 0.31 3.94
CA ILE A 181 16.03 1.47 3.28
C ILE A 181 15.61 2.76 4.00
N PHE A 182 14.34 2.88 4.39
CA PHE A 182 13.85 4.04 5.12
C PHE A 182 14.54 4.17 6.49
N ILE A 183 14.64 3.10 7.27
CA ILE A 183 15.31 3.10 8.58
C ILE A 183 16.77 3.54 8.45
N LEU A 184 17.49 3.05 7.44
CA LEU A 184 18.87 3.47 7.17
C LEU A 184 18.95 4.98 6.87
N ASN A 185 18.10 5.49 5.98
CA ASN A 185 18.05 6.92 5.67
C ASN A 185 17.65 7.76 6.89
N PHE A 186 16.77 7.28 7.72
CA PHE A 186 16.33 7.94 8.93
C PHE A 186 17.48 8.03 9.96
N ILE A 187 18.26 6.95 10.14
CA ILE A 187 19.45 6.95 10.99
C ILE A 187 20.48 7.96 10.46
N ILE A 188 20.75 7.96 9.16
CA ILE A 188 21.67 8.92 8.53
C ILE A 188 21.20 10.36 8.78
N TYR A 189 19.91 10.62 8.61
CA TYR A 189 19.31 11.94 8.89
C TYR A 189 19.52 12.36 10.34
N LEU A 190 19.31 11.45 11.31
CA LEU A 190 19.54 11.69 12.73
C LEU A 190 20.99 12.07 13.03
N LEU A 191 21.94 11.32 12.46
CA LEU A 191 23.36 11.55 12.68
C LEU A 191 23.82 12.88 12.11
N ILE A 192 23.29 13.30 10.95
CA ILE A 192 23.67 14.56 10.29
C ILE A 192 23.02 15.76 10.98
N LYS A 193 21.71 15.71 11.23
CA LYS A 193 20.95 16.87 11.72
C LYS A 193 20.99 17.04 13.23
N LYS A 194 21.24 15.97 13.98
CA LYS A 194 21.25 15.94 15.47
C LYS A 194 19.98 16.54 16.10
N ASP A 195 18.86 16.55 15.36
CA ASP A 195 17.55 17.01 15.82
C ASP A 195 16.70 15.80 16.21
N PHE A 196 16.43 15.65 17.49
CA PHE A 196 15.68 14.52 18.05
C PHE A 196 14.22 14.85 18.36
N ASN A 197 13.76 16.07 18.07
CA ASN A 197 12.40 16.52 18.42
C ASN A 197 11.29 15.71 17.74
N PHE A 198 11.59 15.08 16.61
CA PHE A 198 10.66 14.27 15.87
C PHE A 198 10.65 12.78 16.29
N LEU A 199 11.56 12.35 17.15
CA LEU A 199 11.55 10.97 17.67
C LEU A 199 10.28 10.65 18.45
N LYS A 200 9.80 11.61 19.26
CA LYS A 200 8.56 11.41 20.03
C LYS A 200 7.34 11.08 19.16
N PRO A 201 6.99 11.86 18.12
CA PRO A 201 5.88 11.48 17.24
C PRO A 201 6.11 10.17 16.49
N VAL A 202 7.34 9.84 16.07
CA VAL A 202 7.64 8.54 15.47
C VAL A 202 7.41 7.41 16.46
N LEU A 203 7.90 7.54 17.70
CA LEU A 203 7.67 6.54 18.76
C LEU A 203 6.17 6.37 19.06
N TYR A 204 5.39 7.44 19.12
CA TYR A 204 3.93 7.33 19.29
C TYR A 204 3.28 6.56 18.13
N GLY A 205 3.69 6.79 16.89
CA GLY A 205 3.20 6.03 15.75
C GLY A 205 3.58 4.55 15.82
N VAL A 206 4.81 4.23 16.25
CA VAL A 206 5.24 2.83 16.49
C VAL A 206 4.42 2.20 17.60
N LEU A 207 4.24 2.89 18.74
CA LEU A 207 3.48 2.37 19.89
C LEU A 207 2.02 2.09 19.51
N ILE A 208 1.37 2.99 18.75
CA ILE A 208 0.00 2.78 18.28
C ILE A 208 -0.07 1.56 17.35
N SER A 209 0.87 1.43 16.41
CA SER A 209 0.92 0.29 15.50
C SER A 209 1.11 -1.04 16.25
N LEU A 210 2.03 -1.07 17.21
CA LEU A 210 2.26 -2.25 18.04
C LEU A 210 1.08 -2.55 18.95
N SER A 211 0.46 -1.52 19.56
CA SER A 211 -0.73 -1.70 20.37
C SER A 211 -1.89 -2.29 19.58
N PHE A 212 -2.11 -1.79 18.35
CA PHE A 212 -3.13 -2.34 17.45
C PHE A 212 -2.84 -3.81 17.12
N PHE A 213 -1.59 -4.14 16.82
CA PHE A 213 -1.20 -5.52 16.58
C PHE A 213 -1.41 -6.44 17.79
N CYS A 214 -0.97 -6.01 18.97
CA CYS A 214 -1.14 -6.78 20.19
C CYS A 214 -2.64 -6.99 20.52
N LEU A 215 -3.45 -5.95 20.36
CA LEU A 215 -4.89 -6.06 20.55
C LEU A 215 -5.53 -7.00 19.51
N PHE A 216 -5.12 -6.91 18.25
CA PHE A 216 -5.60 -7.82 17.20
C PHE A 216 -5.30 -9.28 17.53
N ILE A 217 -4.08 -9.60 17.92
CA ILE A 217 -3.67 -10.95 18.34
C ILE A 217 -4.49 -11.42 19.57
N TRP A 218 -4.60 -10.55 20.58
CA TRP A 218 -5.23 -10.88 21.84
C TRP A 218 -6.75 -11.09 21.72
N PHE A 219 -7.45 -10.15 21.08
CA PHE A 219 -8.92 -10.24 20.91
C PHE A 219 -9.33 -11.43 20.05
N ASN A 220 -8.55 -11.75 19.03
CA ASN A 220 -8.82 -12.86 18.13
C ASN A 220 -8.20 -14.19 18.60
N LYS A 221 -7.57 -14.24 19.78
CA LYS A 221 -6.92 -15.42 20.36
C LYS A 221 -5.95 -16.12 19.40
N ILE A 222 -5.25 -15.34 18.58
CA ILE A 222 -4.30 -15.87 17.60
C ILE A 222 -3.06 -16.37 18.33
N GLU A 223 -2.72 -17.64 18.15
CA GLU A 223 -1.46 -18.19 18.66
C GLU A 223 -0.28 -17.56 17.91
N LEU A 224 0.70 -17.03 18.66
CA LEU A 224 1.90 -16.42 18.05
C LEU A 224 2.65 -17.39 17.15
N ASN A 225 2.63 -18.71 17.48
CA ASN A 225 3.25 -19.71 16.64
C ASN A 225 2.57 -19.82 15.26
N ASN A 226 1.24 -19.79 15.21
CA ASN A 226 0.48 -19.80 13.96
C ASN A 226 0.79 -18.55 13.12
N PHE A 227 0.80 -17.37 13.76
CA PHE A 227 1.17 -16.12 13.09
C PHE A 227 2.60 -16.19 12.52
N ILE A 228 3.60 -16.60 13.32
CA ILE A 228 4.98 -16.69 12.87
C ILE A 228 5.12 -17.72 11.75
N THR A 229 4.50 -18.87 11.87
CA THR A 229 4.57 -19.94 10.87
C THR A 229 3.99 -19.50 9.54
N GLN A 230 2.76 -18.95 9.54
CA GLN A 230 2.06 -18.57 8.32
C GLN A 230 2.67 -17.31 7.69
N TYR A 231 3.00 -16.31 8.51
CA TYR A 231 3.39 -14.99 8.03
C TYR A 231 4.88 -14.86 7.71
N PHE A 232 5.76 -15.56 8.42
CA PHE A 232 7.21 -15.47 8.23
C PHE A 232 7.83 -16.76 7.69
N LEU A 233 7.62 -17.90 8.35
CA LEU A 233 8.33 -19.12 8.00
C LEU A 233 7.91 -19.68 6.64
N PHE A 234 6.62 -19.64 6.33
CA PHE A 234 6.13 -20.07 5.03
C PHE A 234 6.71 -19.26 3.87
N HIS A 235 6.83 -17.93 4.04
CA HIS A 235 7.46 -17.09 3.02
C HIS A 235 8.95 -17.37 2.85
N LYS A 236 9.64 -17.73 3.93
CA LYS A 236 11.04 -18.14 3.86
C LYS A 236 11.19 -19.39 2.97
N THR A 237 10.30 -20.37 3.09
CA THR A 237 10.35 -21.58 2.26
C THR A 237 10.14 -21.27 0.78
N ILE A 238 9.14 -20.43 0.45
CA ILE A 238 8.89 -19.98 -0.93
C ILE A 238 10.10 -19.19 -1.47
N GLY A 239 10.67 -18.30 -0.66
CA GLY A 239 11.84 -17.50 -1.05
C GLY A 239 13.07 -18.34 -1.32
N LEU A 240 13.34 -19.33 -0.49
CA LEU A 240 14.43 -20.28 -0.70
C LEU A 240 14.24 -21.09 -1.99
N TYR A 241 13.05 -21.64 -2.24
CA TYR A 241 12.73 -22.35 -3.46
C TYR A 241 12.95 -21.49 -4.71
N ARG A 242 12.42 -20.26 -4.70
CA ARG A 242 12.63 -19.33 -5.82
C ARG A 242 14.10 -18.95 -6.01
N ALA A 243 14.87 -18.82 -4.95
CA ALA A 243 16.29 -18.50 -5.00
C ALA A 243 17.11 -19.63 -5.64
N THR A 244 16.76 -20.91 -5.41
CA THR A 244 17.42 -22.05 -6.03
C THR A 244 17.15 -22.16 -7.53
N GLU A 245 16.03 -21.64 -8.00
CA GLU A 245 15.68 -21.60 -9.44
C GLU A 245 16.22 -20.36 -10.16
N TRP A 246 16.83 -19.42 -9.46
CA TRP A 246 17.36 -18.20 -10.03
C TRP A 246 18.68 -18.43 -10.76
N ASN A 247 18.59 -18.80 -12.02
CA ASN A 247 19.74 -18.72 -12.94
C ASN A 247 19.90 -17.27 -13.40
N PHE A 248 20.77 -16.53 -12.72
CA PHE A 248 21.18 -15.18 -13.12
C PHE A 248 22.02 -15.29 -14.40
N THR A 249 21.40 -15.06 -15.56
CA THR A 249 22.14 -14.82 -16.78
C THR A 249 22.04 -13.36 -17.17
N PHE A 250 23.14 -12.78 -17.68
CA PHE A 250 23.17 -11.39 -18.12
C PHE A 250 22.07 -11.06 -19.13
N ASN A 251 21.78 -12.00 -20.03
CA ASN A 251 20.70 -11.88 -21.01
C ASN A 251 19.30 -11.76 -20.35
N LYS A 252 19.04 -12.50 -19.27
CA LYS A 252 17.79 -12.38 -18.49
C LYS A 252 17.70 -11.03 -17.79
N LEU A 253 18.82 -10.53 -17.26
CA LEU A 253 18.86 -9.20 -16.65
C LEU A 253 18.47 -8.13 -17.67
N ILE A 254 19.09 -8.12 -18.85
CA ILE A 254 18.78 -7.18 -19.93
C ILE A 254 17.32 -7.31 -20.37
N SER A 255 16.84 -8.52 -20.63
CA SER A 255 15.47 -8.73 -21.11
C SER A 255 14.39 -8.31 -20.12
N ASN A 256 14.63 -8.53 -18.83
CA ASN A 256 13.68 -8.17 -17.75
C ASN A 256 13.68 -6.66 -17.43
N LEU A 257 14.82 -5.99 -17.64
CA LEU A 257 14.97 -4.56 -17.35
C LEU A 257 14.90 -3.67 -18.60
N LYS A 258 14.57 -4.26 -19.77
CA LYS A 258 14.54 -3.52 -21.06
C LYS A 258 13.71 -2.24 -21.02
N LEU A 259 12.57 -2.24 -20.32
CA LEU A 259 11.73 -1.04 -20.18
C LEU A 259 12.40 0.05 -19.36
N ILE A 260 13.20 -0.30 -18.36
CA ILE A 260 13.97 0.66 -17.55
C ILE A 260 15.06 1.31 -18.40
N TYR A 261 15.76 0.49 -19.23
CA TYR A 261 16.80 1.01 -20.14
C TYR A 261 16.26 1.88 -21.28
N ILE A 262 14.98 1.72 -21.67
CA ILE A 262 14.35 2.58 -22.67
C ILE A 262 13.97 3.94 -22.08
N VAL A 263 13.73 4.01 -20.78
CA VAL A 263 13.30 5.24 -20.09
C VAL A 263 14.47 6.05 -19.55
N LEU A 264 15.64 5.44 -19.29
CA LEU A 264 16.88 6.10 -18.89
C LEU A 264 17.67 6.61 -20.11
#